data_fc888a7c51370c266b126b7d8a8ff79e
#
_entry.id   fc888a7c51370c266b126b7d8a8ff79e
#
_cell.length_a   1.000
_cell.length_b   1.000
_cell.length_c   1.000
_cell.angle_alpha   90.00
_cell.angle_beta   90.00
_cell.angle_gamma   90.00
#
_symmetry.space_group_name_H-M   'P 1'
#
loop_
_entity.id
_entity.type
_entity.pdbx_description
1 polymer ?
#
loop_
_entity_poly.entity_id
_entity_poly.type
_entity_poly.pdbx_seq_one_letter_code
_entity_poly.pdbx_strand_id
1 'polypeptide(L)'
;MRLVMFKYGERPYRLGLLNSDETIIDVNYAYEKILYEKHTPAYREFAAAYAPSDSKAFLNGGEVCMNTIPEIEAKHFAADSLNVDGLPMVFNRKE
;
A
#
# COMPACT_ATOMS: atom_id res chain seq x y z
N MET A 1 6.52 12.06 4.27
CA MET A 1 5.54 10.95 4.21
C MET A 1 5.73 10.01 5.37
N ARG A 2 4.65 9.45 5.85
CA ARG A 2 4.76 8.54 6.99
C ARG A 2 3.76 7.40 6.91
N LEU A 3 4.09 6.32 7.58
CA LEU A 3 3.23 5.15 7.67
C LEU A 3 2.14 5.39 8.73
N VAL A 4 0.92 4.99 8.41
CA VAL A 4 -0.23 5.12 9.31
C VAL A 4 -1.06 3.84 9.22
N MET A 5 -1.82 3.57 10.28
CA MET A 5 -2.85 2.54 10.21
C MET A 5 -4.17 3.24 9.96
N PHE A 6 -4.93 2.75 9.00
CA PHE A 6 -6.21 3.36 8.63
C PHE A 6 -7.30 2.31 8.50
N LYS A 7 -8.54 2.77 8.59
CA LYS A 7 -9.71 1.91 8.46
C LYS A 7 -10.69 2.56 7.47
N TYR A 8 -11.20 1.77 6.56
CA TYR A 8 -12.18 2.22 5.58
C TYR A 8 -13.46 1.41 5.76
N GLY A 9 -14.51 2.06 6.24
CA GLY A 9 -15.80 1.41 6.47
C GLY A 9 -15.69 0.28 7.50
N GLU A 10 -16.24 -0.85 7.17
CA GLU A 10 -16.27 -2.03 8.04
C GLU A 10 -15.03 -2.92 7.91
N ARG A 11 -14.07 -2.51 7.10
CA ARG A 11 -12.86 -3.31 6.87
C ARG A 11 -11.91 -3.25 8.06
N PRO A 12 -11.04 -4.28 8.23
CA PRO A 12 -10.00 -4.21 9.27
C PRO A 12 -9.02 -3.07 9.01
N TYR A 13 -8.29 -2.67 10.04
CA TYR A 13 -7.22 -1.69 9.89
C TYR A 13 -6.15 -2.22 8.95
N ARG A 14 -5.61 -1.33 8.14
CA ARG A 14 -4.57 -1.64 7.15
C ARG A 14 -3.48 -0.58 7.20
N LEU A 15 -2.27 -0.98 6.80
CA LEU A 15 -1.14 -0.07 6.74
C LEU A 15 -1.26 0.82 5.50
N GLY A 16 -1.10 2.12 5.70
CA GLY A 16 -1.14 3.09 4.62
C GLY A 16 0.05 4.03 4.67
N LEU A 17 0.27 4.72 3.56
CA LEU A 17 1.30 5.75 3.43
C LEU A 17 0.60 7.09 3.31
N LEU A 18 0.80 7.95 4.31
CA LEU A 18 0.21 9.28 4.33
C LEU A 18 1.06 10.25 3.54
N ASN A 19 0.47 10.85 2.52
CA ASN A 19 1.13 11.82 1.66
C ASN A 19 0.93 13.25 2.19
N SER A 20 1.73 14.18 1.66
CA SER A 20 1.65 15.60 2.06
C SER A 20 0.32 16.26 1.68
N ASP A 21 -0.40 15.72 0.71
CA ASP A 21 -1.71 16.23 0.28
C ASP A 21 -2.87 15.61 1.08
N GLU A 22 -2.57 14.95 2.20
CA GLU A 22 -3.56 14.34 3.09
C GLU A 22 -4.27 13.13 2.48
N THR A 23 -3.68 12.50 1.46
CA THR A 23 -4.17 11.23 0.95
C THR A 23 -3.42 10.08 1.58
N ILE A 24 -4.09 8.94 1.72
CA ILE A 24 -3.51 7.71 2.26
C ILE A 24 -3.55 6.65 1.16
N ILE A 25 -2.38 6.08 0.85
CA ILE A 25 -2.28 4.99 -0.12
C ILE A 25 -2.16 3.67 0.64
N ASP A 26 -2.99 2.69 0.29
CA ASP A 26 -2.90 1.34 0.87
C ASP A 26 -1.60 0.70 0.40
N VAL A 27 -0.68 0.45 1.32
CA VAL A 27 0.67 0.00 0.99
C VAL A 27 0.66 -1.36 0.29
N ASN A 28 -0.06 -2.32 0.85
CA ASN A 28 -0.12 -3.67 0.27
C ASN A 28 -0.75 -3.65 -1.13
N TYR A 29 -1.89 -2.97 -1.27
CA TYR A 29 -2.57 -2.90 -2.56
C TYR A 29 -1.72 -2.19 -3.62
N ALA A 30 -1.02 -1.12 -3.22
CA ALA A 30 -0.16 -0.39 -4.14
C ALA A 30 0.99 -1.25 -4.64
N TYR A 31 1.68 -1.94 -3.74
CA TYR A 31 2.80 -2.78 -4.12
C TYR A 31 2.34 -4.00 -4.93
N GLU A 32 1.20 -4.58 -4.56
CA GLU A 32 0.59 -5.67 -5.32
C GLU A 32 0.33 -5.24 -6.77
N LYS A 33 -0.20 -4.03 -6.94
CA LYS A 33 -0.47 -3.50 -8.28
C LYS A 33 0.80 -3.28 -9.08
N ILE A 34 1.86 -2.78 -8.44
CA ILE A 34 3.15 -2.61 -9.09
C ILE A 34 3.69 -3.94 -9.60
N LEU A 35 3.64 -4.97 -8.77
CA LEU A 35 4.12 -6.30 -9.15
C LEU A 35 3.26 -6.90 -10.26
N TYR A 36 1.95 -6.70 -10.20
CA TYR A 36 1.03 -7.18 -11.23
C TYR A 36 1.35 -6.55 -12.58
N GLU A 37 1.60 -5.24 -12.60
CA GLU A 37 1.93 -4.53 -13.85
C GLU A 37 3.28 -4.97 -14.44
N LYS A 38 4.18 -5.44 -13.59
CA LYS A 38 5.47 -5.99 -14.02
C LYS A 38 5.38 -7.46 -14.42
N HIS A 39 4.18 -8.04 -14.39
CA HIS A 39 3.95 -9.45 -14.71
C HIS A 39 4.72 -10.40 -13.79
N THR A 40 4.86 -10.01 -12.52
CA THR A 40 5.56 -10.82 -11.52
C THR A 40 4.73 -12.06 -11.17
N PRO A 41 5.29 -13.28 -11.31
CA PRO A 41 4.58 -14.48 -10.86
C PRO A 41 4.34 -14.42 -9.35
N ALA A 42 3.20 -14.96 -8.89
CA ALA A 42 2.84 -14.98 -7.47
C ALA A 42 2.89 -13.59 -6.84
N TYR A 43 2.43 -12.57 -7.57
CA TYR A 43 2.54 -11.18 -7.10
C TYR A 43 1.84 -10.95 -5.75
N ARG A 44 0.77 -11.67 -5.46
CA ARG A 44 0.07 -11.51 -4.17
C ARG A 44 0.91 -12.00 -3.00
N GLU A 45 1.60 -13.11 -3.17
CA GLU A 45 2.47 -13.69 -2.15
C GLU A 45 3.68 -12.81 -1.92
N PHE A 46 4.29 -12.28 -2.98
CA PHE A 46 5.40 -11.33 -2.83
C PHE A 46 4.95 -10.04 -2.16
N ALA A 47 3.77 -9.51 -2.53
CA ALA A 47 3.27 -8.31 -1.89
C ALA A 47 2.98 -8.54 -0.40
N ALA A 48 2.47 -9.71 -0.05
CA ALA A 48 2.23 -10.03 1.35
C ALA A 48 3.53 -10.11 2.16
N ALA A 49 4.62 -10.55 1.53
CA ALA A 49 5.93 -10.65 2.19
C ALA A 49 6.64 -9.31 2.27
N TYR A 50 6.64 -8.53 1.18
CA TYR A 50 7.42 -7.29 1.09
C TYR A 50 6.65 -6.05 1.52
N ALA A 51 5.34 -6.07 1.42
CA ALA A 51 4.50 -4.94 1.80
C ALA A 51 3.25 -5.43 2.53
N PRO A 52 3.41 -6.08 3.69
CA PRO A 52 2.25 -6.56 4.45
C PRO A 52 1.41 -5.38 4.95
N SER A 53 0.10 -5.60 5.11
CA SER A 53 -0.80 -4.56 5.57
C SER A 53 -0.80 -4.39 7.09
N ASP A 54 -0.05 -5.19 7.81
CA ASP A 54 0.11 -5.09 9.27
C ASP A 54 1.40 -4.34 9.59
N SER A 55 1.29 -3.28 10.41
CA SER A 55 2.45 -2.44 10.73
C SER A 55 3.57 -3.20 11.41
N LYS A 56 3.23 -4.13 12.31
CA LYS A 56 4.24 -4.91 13.02
C LYS A 56 5.02 -5.80 12.07
N ALA A 57 4.32 -6.50 11.18
CA ALA A 57 4.97 -7.36 10.18
C ALA A 57 5.83 -6.52 9.23
N PHE A 58 5.35 -5.34 8.84
CA PHE A 58 6.08 -4.44 7.95
C PHE A 58 7.40 -3.99 8.60
N LEU A 59 7.34 -3.56 9.85
CA LEU A 59 8.53 -3.11 10.57
C LEU A 59 9.51 -4.26 10.82
N ASN A 60 9.00 -5.46 11.11
CA ASN A 60 9.85 -6.63 11.30
C ASN A 60 10.58 -7.05 10.02
N GLY A 61 10.06 -6.66 8.86
CA GLY A 61 10.70 -6.92 7.58
C GLY A 61 11.92 -6.05 7.30
N GLY A 62 12.13 -5.01 8.11
CA GLY A 62 13.29 -4.14 8.00
C GLY A 62 13.42 -3.48 6.64
N GLU A 63 14.64 -3.49 6.10
CA GLU A 63 14.93 -2.83 4.82
C GLU A 63 14.15 -3.42 3.65
N VAL A 64 13.86 -4.72 3.68
CA VAL A 64 13.11 -5.36 2.60
C VAL A 64 11.75 -4.69 2.44
N CYS A 65 11.05 -4.48 3.55
CA CYS A 65 9.73 -3.83 3.51
C CYS A 65 9.86 -2.32 3.28
N MET A 66 10.80 -1.67 3.96
CA MET A 66 10.97 -0.22 3.81
C MET A 66 11.32 0.18 2.38
N ASN A 67 12.03 -0.67 1.64
CA ASN A 67 12.41 -0.37 0.27
C ASN A 67 11.23 -0.37 -0.70
N THR A 68 10.05 -0.86 -0.30
CA THR A 68 8.86 -0.76 -1.14
C THR A 68 8.29 0.66 -1.18
N ILE A 69 8.57 1.47 -0.16
CA ILE A 69 8.00 2.81 -0.06
C ILE A 69 8.44 3.74 -1.21
N PRO A 70 9.75 3.85 -1.53
CA PRO A 70 10.14 4.68 -2.68
C PRO A 70 9.52 4.22 -4.00
N GLU A 71 9.31 2.92 -4.18
CA GLU A 71 8.68 2.41 -5.39
C GLU A 71 7.22 2.84 -5.48
N ILE A 72 6.50 2.79 -4.36
CA ILE A 72 5.11 3.23 -4.30
C ILE A 72 5.02 4.74 -4.57
N GLU A 73 5.92 5.52 -3.96
CA GLU A 73 5.95 6.97 -4.17
C GLU A 73 6.23 7.34 -5.62
N ALA A 74 7.14 6.60 -6.26
CA ALA A 74 7.53 6.89 -7.64
C ALA A 74 6.40 6.66 -8.65
N LYS A 75 5.40 5.85 -8.30
CA LYS A 75 4.26 5.59 -9.19
C LYS A 75 3.26 6.74 -9.23
N HIS A 76 3.24 7.61 -8.23
CA HIS A 76 2.33 8.75 -8.16
C HIS A 76 0.87 8.35 -8.42
N PHE A 77 0.38 7.39 -7.66
CA PHE A 77 -0.98 6.88 -7.84
C PHE A 77 -2.00 8.02 -7.73
N ALA A 78 -2.95 8.06 -8.67
CA ALA A 78 -4.02 9.04 -8.66
C ALA A 78 -5.02 8.75 -7.54
N ALA A 79 -5.77 9.79 -7.13
CA ALA A 79 -6.73 9.66 -6.03
C ALA A 79 -7.83 8.64 -6.29
N ASP A 80 -8.14 8.37 -7.56
CA ASP A 80 -9.17 7.40 -7.94
C ASP A 80 -8.62 6.03 -8.32
N SER A 81 -7.35 5.77 -8.02
CA SER A 81 -6.72 4.50 -8.35
C SER A 81 -7.40 3.33 -7.65
N LEU A 82 -7.51 2.21 -8.36
CA LEU A 82 -8.08 0.97 -7.85
C LEU A 82 -6.98 -0.09 -7.79
N ASN A 83 -7.12 -1.03 -6.85
CA ASN A 83 -6.17 -2.14 -6.76
C ASN A 83 -6.43 -3.16 -7.88
N VAL A 84 -5.71 -4.28 -7.86
CA VAL A 84 -5.83 -5.32 -8.89
C VAL A 84 -7.25 -5.87 -8.96
N ASP A 85 -7.95 -5.93 -7.83
CA ASP A 85 -9.30 -6.47 -7.74
C ASP A 85 -10.39 -5.41 -7.94
N GLY A 86 -10.03 -4.18 -8.28
CA GLY A 86 -10.99 -3.11 -8.51
C GLY A 86 -11.48 -2.41 -7.26
N LEU A 87 -10.77 -2.56 -6.14
CA LEU A 87 -11.14 -1.92 -4.88
C LEU A 87 -10.37 -0.60 -4.71
N PRO A 88 -10.94 0.38 -3.99
CA PRO A 88 -10.23 1.63 -3.73
C PRO A 88 -8.92 1.37 -2.97
N MET A 89 -7.86 2.07 -3.36
CA MET A 89 -6.56 1.96 -2.69
C MET A 89 -5.98 3.31 -2.27
N VAL A 90 -6.61 4.42 -2.65
CA VAL A 90 -6.20 5.76 -2.24
C VAL A 90 -7.39 6.42 -1.56
N PHE A 91 -7.18 6.97 -0.37
CA PHE A 91 -8.24 7.52 0.45
C PHE A 91 -7.89 8.91 0.91
N ASN A 92 -8.91 9.75 1.11
CA ASN A 92 -8.74 11.06 1.72
C ASN A 92 -8.74 10.88 3.24
N ARG A 93 -7.74 11.44 3.92
CA ARG A 93 -7.57 11.29 5.36
C ARG A 93 -8.80 11.77 6.16
N LYS A 94 -9.51 12.77 5.65
CA LYS A 94 -10.65 13.34 6.36
C LYS A 94 -11.94 12.55 6.20
N GLU A 95 -11.93 11.56 5.40
CA GLU A 95 -13.06 10.65 5.22
C GLU A 95 -12.84 9.37 6.02
#